data_47b12466fc79b4f34755e42c701696ca
#
_entry.id   47b12466fc79b4f34755e42c701696ca
#
_cell.length_a   1.000
_cell.length_b   1.000
_cell.length_c   1.000
_cell.angle_alpha   90.00
_cell.angle_beta   90.00
_cell.angle_gamma   90.00
#
_symmetry.space_group_name_H-M   'P 1'
#
loop_
_entity.id
_entity.type
_entity.pdbx_description
1 polymer ?
#
loop_
_entity_poly.entity_id
_entity_poly.type
_entity_poly.pdbx_seq_one_letter_code
_entity_poly.pdbx_strand_id
1 'polypeptide(L)'
;MITPSIRQNLQLLQGTPMEDGSPSWLIYDNLRNKYFTLGVNAFRMLKHWIAGVDTKQFIEQAQQKGLDIEEDQLNDFINFLKTNSLISHNSSEDVQILLHQHNAQKKHWFMNLIHNYLFFKIPLIKPDPFLDKTLHIAKFFGQRFLRLLIYIIGVMGIYFVIQQWDEFLTTFLFFFNWNGLLFYAFALVGVKAIHELGHAYTAKNFGCNVNSMGIAFLVFFPFLYTDNTNAWRLRDHKKRLSINFAGISTELHLALLATFIWGITDQGMLKSIAFFVATTGWISSLLINISPFMRFDGYYVFADYLKVENLQPRAFALAKWKLRQWIFGFKHKPPEQINIQKQNLIIVYAWATWIYRFFLFLGIALLVYYFAFKLLGIFLFVVEIVWFILLPIFREMREWWRLRSNIYLSLQFVRSILVLGALAFIIFYPWKSSQKTPAIYQSEKFIEIFPPINSQVKDIYIIEKQIVKEDQKLINLDSPALNSEIKIAVAELELIEIKINNALDTESNRSDLLLLKSERNKFETQINNLNKIKSSLEIVAPFDGEVTNLGNLKENQWLNEDTAILKLVDKNNYQVIAFVSEKNISSLDTN
;
A
#
# COMPACT_ATOMS: atom_id res chain seq x y z
N MET A 1 19.07 -26.34 -45.94
CA MET A 1 17.78 -25.56 -45.95
C MET A 1 17.70 -24.72 -47.21
N ILE A 2 16.45 -24.48 -47.72
CA ILE A 2 16.27 -23.61 -48.91
C ILE A 2 15.95 -22.20 -48.42
N THR A 3 16.57 -21.18 -49.06
CA THR A 3 16.31 -19.77 -48.78
C THR A 3 14.87 -19.40 -49.18
N PRO A 4 14.01 -18.93 -48.24
CA PRO A 4 12.61 -18.63 -48.54
C PRO A 4 12.44 -17.36 -49.35
N SER A 5 11.35 -17.25 -50.10
CA SER A 5 10.96 -16.00 -50.77
C SER A 5 10.50 -14.95 -49.77
N ILE A 6 10.97 -13.72 -49.91
CA ILE A 6 10.59 -12.59 -49.04
C ILE A 6 9.35 -11.92 -49.61
N ARG A 7 8.45 -11.46 -48.73
CA ARG A 7 7.20 -10.76 -49.14
C ARG A 7 7.52 -9.44 -49.84
N GLN A 8 6.85 -9.17 -50.99
CA GLN A 8 7.11 -7.99 -51.80
C GLN A 8 6.61 -6.66 -51.19
N ASN A 9 5.65 -6.73 -50.27
CA ASN A 9 5.07 -5.53 -49.62
C ASN A 9 5.92 -4.98 -48.46
N LEU A 10 7.09 -5.53 -48.22
CA LEU A 10 8.00 -5.03 -47.22
C LEU A 10 8.81 -3.86 -47.75
N GLN A 11 9.02 -2.84 -46.92
CA GLN A 11 9.83 -1.68 -47.25
C GLN A 11 11.10 -1.69 -46.41
N LEU A 12 12.24 -1.40 -47.01
CA LEU A 12 13.50 -1.27 -46.31
C LEU A 12 13.78 0.22 -46.08
N LEU A 13 13.91 0.61 -44.83
CA LEU A 13 14.18 1.97 -44.39
C LEU A 13 15.53 2.01 -43.66
N GLN A 14 16.17 3.19 -43.68
CA GLN A 14 17.38 3.39 -42.90
C GLN A 14 17.02 3.61 -41.43
N GLY A 15 17.60 2.80 -40.53
CA GLY A 15 17.38 2.89 -39.09
C GLY A 15 18.29 3.89 -38.37
N THR A 16 18.18 3.94 -37.07
CA THR A 16 19.08 4.67 -36.16
C THR A 16 20.42 3.95 -36.11
N PRO A 17 21.58 4.63 -36.14
CA PRO A 17 22.87 3.98 -35.94
C PRO A 17 22.89 3.16 -34.64
N MET A 18 23.52 1.99 -34.66
CA MET A 18 23.73 1.16 -33.47
C MET A 18 24.67 1.86 -32.47
N GLU A 19 24.82 1.30 -31.28
CA GLU A 19 25.69 1.88 -30.22
C GLU A 19 27.16 1.98 -30.62
N ASP A 20 27.63 1.05 -31.44
CA ASP A 20 28.98 1.02 -32.00
C ASP A 20 29.18 1.98 -33.17
N GLY A 21 28.17 2.78 -33.50
CA GLY A 21 28.16 3.69 -34.64
C GLY A 21 27.87 3.00 -35.97
N SER A 22 27.68 1.69 -36.01
CA SER A 22 27.36 0.94 -37.21
C SER A 22 25.99 1.31 -37.75
N PRO A 23 25.80 1.36 -39.08
CA PRO A 23 24.48 1.66 -39.67
C PRO A 23 23.51 0.50 -39.39
N SER A 24 22.24 0.83 -39.14
CA SER A 24 21.14 -0.14 -39.06
C SER A 24 20.06 0.13 -40.13
N TRP A 25 19.26 -0.86 -40.37
CA TRP A 25 18.11 -0.78 -41.29
C TRP A 25 16.87 -1.30 -40.60
N LEU A 26 15.72 -0.87 -41.11
CA LEU A 26 14.41 -1.29 -40.62
C LEU A 26 13.65 -1.97 -41.77
N ILE A 27 13.18 -3.19 -41.55
CA ILE A 27 12.13 -3.78 -42.40
C ILE A 27 10.80 -3.28 -41.88
N TYR A 28 10.05 -2.55 -42.71
CA TYR A 28 8.70 -2.10 -42.41
C TYR A 28 7.69 -2.99 -43.08
N ASP A 29 6.86 -3.67 -42.29
CA ASP A 29 5.69 -4.40 -42.79
C ASP A 29 4.48 -3.47 -42.77
N ASN A 30 4.17 -2.95 -43.94
CA ASN A 30 3.07 -1.97 -44.13
C ASN A 30 1.68 -2.55 -43.77
N LEU A 31 1.46 -3.86 -43.95
CA LEU A 31 0.17 -4.49 -43.66
C LEU A 31 -0.09 -4.65 -42.17
N ARG A 32 0.95 -4.89 -41.38
CA ARG A 32 0.87 -5.11 -39.93
C ARG A 32 1.30 -3.92 -39.12
N ASN A 33 1.79 -2.84 -39.80
CA ASN A 33 2.39 -1.66 -39.15
C ASN A 33 3.47 -2.03 -38.11
N LYS A 34 4.39 -2.92 -38.53
CA LYS A 34 5.49 -3.40 -37.66
C LYS A 34 6.84 -3.08 -38.26
N TYR A 35 7.78 -2.75 -37.37
CA TYR A 35 9.17 -2.46 -37.73
C TYR A 35 10.09 -3.52 -37.13
N PHE A 36 11.09 -3.96 -37.92
CA PHE A 36 12.08 -4.94 -37.49
C PHE A 36 13.46 -4.40 -37.79
N THR A 37 14.31 -4.27 -36.77
CA THR A 37 15.66 -3.73 -36.88
C THR A 37 16.62 -4.78 -37.44
N LEU A 38 17.41 -4.41 -38.46
CA LEU A 38 18.46 -5.21 -39.05
C LEU A 38 19.84 -4.60 -38.76
N GLY A 39 20.76 -5.40 -38.27
CA GLY A 39 22.19 -5.06 -38.24
C GLY A 39 22.87 -5.17 -39.60
N VAL A 40 24.12 -4.72 -39.67
CA VAL A 40 24.93 -4.70 -40.88
C VAL A 40 24.98 -6.06 -41.61
N ASN A 41 25.23 -7.14 -40.86
CA ASN A 41 25.34 -8.47 -41.45
C ASN A 41 24.00 -8.96 -42.04
N ALA A 42 22.92 -8.78 -41.28
CA ALA A 42 21.58 -9.15 -41.76
C ALA A 42 21.14 -8.33 -42.98
N PHE A 43 21.52 -7.04 -43.03
CA PHE A 43 21.28 -6.20 -44.22
C PHE A 43 22.11 -6.65 -45.41
N ARG A 44 23.37 -6.98 -45.20
CA ARG A 44 24.22 -7.51 -46.29
C ARG A 44 23.70 -8.83 -46.82
N MET A 45 23.22 -9.74 -45.98
CA MET A 45 22.54 -10.98 -46.39
C MET A 45 21.27 -10.66 -47.17
N LEU A 46 20.46 -9.71 -46.73
CA LEU A 46 19.24 -9.31 -47.40
C LEU A 46 19.50 -8.67 -48.78
N LYS A 47 20.57 -7.86 -48.90
CA LYS A 47 20.95 -7.20 -50.18
C LYS A 47 21.31 -8.20 -51.28
N HIS A 48 21.89 -9.34 -50.88
CA HIS A 48 22.29 -10.39 -51.81
C HIS A 48 21.35 -11.60 -51.76
N TRP A 49 20.16 -11.43 -51.21
CA TRP A 49 19.18 -12.50 -51.05
C TRP A 49 18.73 -13.10 -52.38
N ILE A 50 18.90 -14.40 -52.54
CA ILE A 50 18.40 -15.18 -53.67
C ILE A 50 17.47 -16.23 -53.12
N ALA A 51 16.20 -16.20 -53.49
CA ALA A 51 15.22 -17.17 -53.03
C ALA A 51 15.34 -18.49 -53.81
N GLY A 52 15.02 -19.61 -53.13
CA GLY A 52 14.98 -20.92 -53.76
C GLY A 52 16.32 -21.64 -53.90
N VAL A 53 17.42 -21.10 -53.33
CA VAL A 53 18.77 -21.68 -53.36
C VAL A 53 19.07 -22.41 -52.05
N ASP A 54 19.81 -23.50 -52.10
CA ASP A 54 20.26 -24.18 -50.86
C ASP A 54 21.21 -23.31 -50.05
N THR A 55 21.14 -23.43 -48.71
CA THR A 55 21.92 -22.59 -47.78
C THR A 55 23.42 -22.66 -48.06
N LYS A 56 23.96 -23.83 -48.46
CA LYS A 56 25.38 -23.98 -48.81
C LYS A 56 25.72 -23.19 -50.07
N GLN A 57 24.92 -23.30 -51.11
CA GLN A 57 25.13 -22.57 -52.35
C GLN A 57 24.99 -21.04 -52.16
N PHE A 58 24.09 -20.60 -51.28
CA PHE A 58 23.97 -19.19 -50.90
C PHE A 58 25.24 -18.68 -50.22
N ILE A 59 25.85 -19.46 -49.32
CA ILE A 59 27.08 -19.10 -48.63
C ILE A 59 28.24 -19.00 -49.61
N GLU A 60 28.38 -19.96 -50.54
CA GLU A 60 29.42 -19.92 -51.56
C GLU A 60 29.31 -18.68 -52.46
N GLN A 61 28.11 -18.36 -52.89
CA GLN A 61 27.84 -17.14 -53.69
C GLN A 61 28.04 -15.84 -52.90
N ALA A 62 27.76 -15.84 -51.62
CA ALA A 62 27.99 -14.71 -50.72
C ALA A 62 29.49 -14.49 -50.48
N GLN A 63 30.27 -15.58 -50.30
CA GLN A 63 31.72 -15.54 -50.17
C GLN A 63 32.42 -15.00 -51.44
N GLN A 64 31.96 -15.39 -52.63
CA GLN A 64 32.44 -14.81 -53.91
C GLN A 64 32.25 -13.30 -54.02
N LYS A 65 31.25 -12.75 -53.28
CA LYS A 65 30.97 -11.32 -53.19
C LYS A 65 31.60 -10.64 -51.97
N GLY A 66 32.52 -11.30 -51.29
CA GLY A 66 33.26 -10.74 -50.17
C GLY A 66 32.46 -10.70 -48.84
N LEU A 67 31.45 -11.55 -48.73
CA LEU A 67 30.65 -11.69 -47.52
C LEU A 67 31.03 -12.98 -46.83
N ASP A 68 31.69 -12.86 -45.66
CA ASP A 68 32.02 -14.01 -44.81
C ASP A 68 30.81 -14.24 -43.88
N ILE A 69 30.04 -15.31 -44.13
CA ILE A 69 28.82 -15.67 -43.43
C ILE A 69 28.95 -17.10 -42.93
N GLU A 70 28.79 -17.28 -41.62
CA GLU A 70 28.70 -18.61 -41.00
C GLU A 70 27.30 -19.21 -41.24
N GLU A 71 27.23 -20.53 -41.39
CA GLU A 71 25.98 -21.26 -41.63
C GLU A 71 24.94 -21.01 -40.51
N ASP A 72 25.41 -20.90 -39.28
CA ASP A 72 24.54 -20.59 -38.11
C ASP A 72 23.92 -19.20 -38.21
N GLN A 73 24.68 -18.19 -38.65
CA GLN A 73 24.16 -16.82 -38.83
C GLN A 73 23.09 -16.76 -39.93
N LEU A 74 23.26 -17.52 -41.02
CA LEU A 74 22.25 -17.59 -42.06
C LEU A 74 20.99 -18.31 -41.59
N ASN A 75 21.14 -19.40 -40.86
CA ASN A 75 20.02 -20.14 -40.30
C ASN A 75 19.24 -19.29 -39.27
N ASP A 76 19.91 -18.53 -38.43
CA ASP A 76 19.31 -17.59 -37.49
C ASP A 76 18.52 -16.50 -38.22
N PHE A 77 19.08 -15.98 -39.30
CA PHE A 77 18.39 -14.98 -40.12
C PHE A 77 17.13 -15.56 -40.82
N ILE A 78 17.21 -16.77 -41.36
CA ILE A 78 16.06 -17.49 -41.92
C ILE A 78 14.98 -17.71 -40.85
N ASN A 79 15.39 -18.16 -39.67
CA ASN A 79 14.47 -18.35 -38.53
C ASN A 79 13.82 -17.03 -38.09
N PHE A 80 14.58 -15.93 -38.07
CA PHE A 80 14.04 -14.60 -37.82
C PHE A 80 12.97 -14.22 -38.84
N LEU A 81 13.22 -14.40 -40.15
CA LEU A 81 12.27 -14.12 -41.21
C LEU A 81 11.00 -14.98 -41.10
N LYS A 82 11.15 -16.28 -40.80
CA LYS A 82 10.05 -17.24 -40.58
C LYS A 82 9.20 -16.86 -39.36
N THR A 83 9.85 -16.67 -38.23
CA THR A 83 9.17 -16.35 -36.94
C THR A 83 8.37 -15.06 -37.02
N ASN A 84 8.88 -14.06 -37.75
CA ASN A 84 8.21 -12.79 -37.94
C ASN A 84 7.27 -12.78 -39.14
N SER A 85 7.07 -13.93 -39.84
CA SER A 85 6.21 -14.07 -41.02
C SER A 85 6.52 -13.02 -42.12
N LEU A 86 7.80 -12.80 -42.36
CA LEU A 86 8.29 -11.87 -43.41
C LEU A 86 8.53 -12.58 -44.74
N ILE A 87 8.34 -13.90 -44.77
CA ILE A 87 8.47 -14.74 -45.98
C ILE A 87 7.14 -14.81 -46.74
N SER A 88 7.24 -15.03 -48.06
CA SER A 88 6.11 -15.35 -48.93
C SER A 88 5.85 -16.85 -48.91
N HIS A 89 4.62 -17.24 -48.61
CA HIS A 89 4.19 -18.63 -48.56
C HIS A 89 3.60 -19.01 -49.92
N ASN A 90 4.39 -19.67 -50.75
CA ASN A 90 3.99 -20.05 -52.10
C ASN A 90 3.84 -21.57 -52.31
N SER A 91 4.07 -22.38 -51.28
CA SER A 91 3.97 -23.83 -51.40
C SER A 91 2.84 -24.42 -50.55
N SER A 92 2.33 -25.59 -50.92
CA SER A 92 1.34 -26.34 -50.18
C SER A 92 1.83 -26.76 -48.78
N GLU A 93 3.14 -26.94 -48.59
CA GLU A 93 3.75 -27.23 -47.27
C GLU A 93 3.68 -26.01 -46.35
N ASP A 94 3.88 -24.80 -46.89
CA ASP A 94 3.79 -23.55 -46.12
C ASP A 94 2.35 -23.30 -45.64
N VAL A 95 1.33 -23.67 -46.45
CA VAL A 95 -0.08 -23.62 -46.06
C VAL A 95 -0.37 -24.59 -44.89
N GLN A 96 0.25 -25.79 -44.89
CA GLN A 96 0.13 -26.72 -43.74
C GLN A 96 0.77 -26.18 -42.48
N ILE A 97 1.92 -25.51 -42.60
CA ILE A 97 2.58 -24.84 -41.44
C ILE A 97 1.68 -23.71 -40.89
N LEU A 98 1.07 -22.91 -41.77
CA LEU A 98 0.12 -21.86 -41.37
C LEU A 98 -1.14 -22.43 -40.73
N LEU A 99 -1.70 -23.53 -41.29
CA LEU A 99 -2.81 -24.27 -40.70
C LEU A 99 -2.44 -24.89 -39.35
N HIS A 100 -1.25 -25.43 -39.21
CA HIS A 100 -0.75 -25.95 -37.94
C HIS A 100 -0.57 -24.86 -36.90
N GLN A 101 -0.01 -23.69 -37.28
CA GLN A 101 0.09 -22.52 -36.42
C GLN A 101 -1.29 -21.96 -36.04
N HIS A 102 -2.23 -21.88 -36.98
CA HIS A 102 -3.61 -21.47 -36.72
C HIS A 102 -4.35 -22.45 -35.81
N ASN A 103 -4.16 -23.77 -36.01
CA ASN A 103 -4.76 -24.79 -35.16
C ASN A 103 -4.09 -24.89 -33.77
N ALA A 104 -2.79 -24.62 -33.67
CA ALA A 104 -2.10 -24.48 -32.40
C ALA A 104 -2.60 -23.25 -31.61
N GLN A 105 -2.94 -22.15 -32.29
CA GLN A 105 -3.60 -21.01 -31.66
C GLN A 105 -5.03 -21.34 -31.20
N LYS A 106 -5.77 -22.18 -31.92
CA LYS A 106 -7.13 -22.61 -31.53
C LYS A 106 -7.13 -23.58 -30.32
N LYS A 107 -6.08 -24.37 -30.14
CA LYS A 107 -6.00 -25.37 -29.04
C LYS A 107 -6.01 -24.76 -27.64
N HIS A 108 -5.79 -23.48 -27.50
CA HIS A 108 -5.76 -22.76 -26.22
C HIS A 108 -6.80 -21.64 -26.16
N TRP A 109 -8.08 -21.95 -26.53
CA TRP A 109 -9.15 -20.96 -26.46
C TRP A 109 -9.25 -20.29 -25.09
N PHE A 110 -9.04 -21.07 -24.00
CA PHE A 110 -9.01 -20.56 -22.62
C PHE A 110 -7.81 -19.63 -22.37
N MET A 111 -6.65 -19.96 -22.93
CA MET A 111 -5.46 -19.11 -22.87
C MET A 111 -5.63 -17.83 -23.71
N ASN A 112 -6.28 -17.92 -24.86
CA ASN A 112 -6.65 -16.76 -25.68
C ASN A 112 -7.72 -15.90 -24.99
N LEU A 113 -8.66 -16.51 -24.28
CA LEU A 113 -9.66 -15.79 -23.50
C LEU A 113 -8.98 -15.01 -22.35
N ILE A 114 -8.05 -15.64 -21.64
CA ILE A 114 -7.25 -14.97 -20.60
C ILE A 114 -6.34 -13.89 -21.20
N HIS A 115 -5.73 -14.14 -22.37
CA HIS A 115 -4.86 -13.15 -23.02
C HIS A 115 -5.65 -11.96 -23.55
N ASN A 116 -6.81 -12.18 -24.16
CA ASN A 116 -7.72 -11.14 -24.58
C ASN A 116 -8.39 -10.42 -23.41
N TYR A 117 -8.66 -11.12 -22.30
CA TYR A 117 -9.10 -10.52 -21.05
C TYR A 117 -8.05 -9.56 -20.49
N LEU A 118 -6.77 -9.95 -20.56
CA LEU A 118 -5.67 -9.15 -20.01
C LEU A 118 -5.39 -7.90 -20.85
N PHE A 119 -5.49 -7.97 -22.18
CA PHE A 119 -5.18 -6.82 -23.04
C PHE A 119 -5.85 -6.93 -24.43
N PHE A 120 -6.69 -5.96 -24.76
CA PHE A 120 -7.22 -5.77 -26.11
C PHE A 120 -7.39 -4.28 -26.43
N LYS A 121 -7.37 -3.95 -27.74
CA LYS A 121 -7.49 -2.57 -28.24
C LYS A 121 -8.70 -2.45 -29.15
N ILE A 122 -9.46 -1.37 -28.97
CA ILE A 122 -10.57 -0.99 -29.85
C ILE A 122 -10.20 0.33 -30.52
N PRO A 123 -9.82 0.35 -31.80
CA PRO A 123 -9.60 1.59 -32.53
C PRO A 123 -10.94 2.30 -32.74
N LEU A 124 -11.06 3.54 -32.28
CA LEU A 124 -12.30 4.32 -32.42
C LEU A 124 -12.26 5.27 -33.61
N ILE A 125 -11.12 5.95 -33.83
CA ILE A 125 -10.97 7.01 -34.83
C ILE A 125 -9.64 6.87 -35.56
N LYS A 126 -9.65 7.36 -36.80
CA LYS A 126 -8.44 7.60 -37.63
C LYS A 126 -8.15 9.11 -37.62
N PRO A 127 -7.29 9.59 -36.69
CA PRO A 127 -7.18 11.02 -36.43
C PRO A 127 -6.35 11.80 -37.47
N ASP A 128 -5.58 11.11 -38.31
CA ASP A 128 -4.56 11.71 -39.16
C ASP A 128 -5.06 12.92 -39.99
N PRO A 129 -6.21 12.86 -40.72
CA PRO A 129 -6.73 14.00 -41.46
C PRO A 129 -7.15 15.19 -40.59
N PHE A 130 -7.65 14.91 -39.38
CA PHE A 130 -8.02 15.93 -38.40
C PHE A 130 -6.77 16.63 -37.87
N LEU A 131 -5.75 15.83 -37.51
CA LEU A 131 -4.47 16.34 -37.01
C LEU A 131 -3.77 17.23 -38.03
N ASP A 132 -3.83 16.90 -39.36
CA ASP A 132 -3.28 17.74 -40.40
C ASP A 132 -3.93 19.13 -40.45
N LYS A 133 -5.25 19.17 -40.38
CA LYS A 133 -6.00 20.44 -40.44
C LYS A 133 -5.77 21.33 -39.22
N THR A 134 -5.56 20.72 -38.05
CA THR A 134 -5.45 21.44 -36.75
C THR A 134 -4.02 21.58 -36.23
N LEU A 135 -3.02 21.09 -36.97
CA LEU A 135 -1.61 21.13 -36.57
C LEU A 135 -1.10 22.56 -36.27
N HIS A 136 -1.61 23.56 -37.00
CA HIS A 136 -1.23 24.95 -36.77
C HIS A 136 -1.63 25.46 -35.41
N ILE A 137 -2.77 25.01 -34.86
CA ILE A 137 -3.24 25.34 -33.51
C ILE A 137 -2.30 24.73 -32.49
N ALA A 138 -1.98 23.44 -32.64
CA ALA A 138 -1.05 22.77 -31.73
C ALA A 138 0.37 23.40 -31.74
N LYS A 139 0.85 23.82 -32.91
CA LYS A 139 2.13 24.55 -33.03
C LYS A 139 2.11 25.89 -32.32
N PHE A 140 0.97 26.61 -32.35
CA PHE A 140 0.82 27.85 -31.61
C PHE A 140 1.00 27.62 -30.08
N PHE A 141 0.29 26.66 -29.51
CA PHE A 141 0.45 26.30 -28.09
C PHE A 141 1.85 25.72 -27.74
N GLY A 142 2.52 25.12 -28.71
CA GLY A 142 3.88 24.61 -28.61
C GLY A 142 4.99 25.68 -28.63
N GLN A 143 4.69 26.96 -28.84
CA GLN A 143 5.66 28.04 -28.91
C GLN A 143 6.39 28.22 -27.54
N ARG A 144 7.69 28.53 -27.59
CA ARG A 144 8.52 28.69 -26.38
C ARG A 144 7.96 29.74 -25.43
N PHE A 145 7.45 30.84 -25.98
CA PHE A 145 6.86 31.94 -25.20
C PHE A 145 5.63 31.46 -24.40
N LEU A 146 4.70 30.75 -25.03
CA LEU A 146 3.50 30.27 -24.37
C LEU A 146 3.81 29.23 -23.30
N ARG A 147 4.76 28.34 -23.56
CA ARG A 147 5.22 27.38 -22.55
C ARG A 147 5.83 28.08 -21.31
N LEU A 148 6.68 29.10 -21.55
CA LEU A 148 7.23 29.91 -20.47
C LEU A 148 6.12 30.60 -19.65
N LEU A 149 5.12 31.16 -20.35
CA LEU A 149 3.97 31.78 -19.71
C LEU A 149 3.19 30.78 -18.85
N ILE A 150 2.94 29.55 -19.35
CA ILE A 150 2.28 28.48 -18.59
C ILE A 150 3.09 28.13 -17.35
N TYR A 151 4.42 28.05 -17.43
CA TYR A 151 5.26 27.78 -16.26
C TYR A 151 5.18 28.89 -15.20
N ILE A 152 5.19 30.16 -15.64
CA ILE A 152 5.05 31.31 -14.71
C ILE A 152 3.68 31.27 -14.03
N ILE A 153 2.60 31.08 -14.80
CA ILE A 153 1.24 30.95 -14.31
C ILE A 153 1.12 29.76 -13.34
N GLY A 154 1.75 28.63 -13.69
CA GLY A 154 1.75 27.44 -12.85
C GLY A 154 2.46 27.63 -11.53
N VAL A 155 3.60 28.33 -11.50
CA VAL A 155 4.30 28.68 -10.25
C VAL A 155 3.41 29.57 -9.38
N MET A 156 2.70 30.54 -9.95
CA MET A 156 1.71 31.34 -9.22
C MET A 156 0.57 30.47 -8.68
N GLY A 157 0.10 29.50 -9.47
CA GLY A 157 -0.92 28.55 -9.02
C GLY A 157 -0.47 27.70 -7.83
N ILE A 158 0.76 27.18 -7.88
CA ILE A 158 1.35 26.42 -6.76
C ILE A 158 1.47 27.30 -5.51
N TYR A 159 1.86 28.55 -5.67
CA TYR A 159 1.91 29.52 -4.57
C TYR A 159 0.53 29.71 -3.91
N PHE A 160 -0.55 29.83 -4.70
CA PHE A 160 -1.91 29.93 -4.17
C PHE A 160 -2.34 28.65 -3.43
N VAL A 161 -2.00 27.47 -3.95
CA VAL A 161 -2.28 26.20 -3.27
C VAL A 161 -1.56 26.13 -1.93
N ILE A 162 -0.31 26.57 -1.86
CA ILE A 162 0.44 26.58 -0.58
C ILE A 162 -0.23 27.52 0.44
N GLN A 163 -0.70 28.71 0.00
CA GLN A 163 -1.42 29.64 0.87
C GLN A 163 -2.79 29.11 1.33
N GLN A 164 -3.48 28.37 0.46
CA GLN A 164 -4.83 27.83 0.71
C GLN A 164 -4.78 26.32 0.93
N TRP A 165 -3.74 25.81 1.58
CA TRP A 165 -3.48 24.37 1.71
C TRP A 165 -4.62 23.60 2.38
N ASP A 166 -5.19 24.15 3.46
CA ASP A 166 -6.30 23.53 4.16
C ASP A 166 -7.56 23.46 3.29
N GLU A 167 -7.82 24.49 2.50
CA GLU A 167 -8.94 24.50 1.56
C GLU A 167 -8.71 23.49 0.42
N PHE A 168 -7.48 23.36 -0.06
CA PHE A 168 -7.13 22.38 -1.09
C PHE A 168 -7.36 20.95 -0.60
N LEU A 169 -6.95 20.63 0.63
CA LEU A 169 -7.17 19.30 1.23
C LEU A 169 -8.65 19.04 1.51
N THR A 170 -9.39 20.00 2.02
CA THR A 170 -10.83 19.84 2.30
C THR A 170 -11.63 19.71 1.02
N THR A 171 -11.22 20.38 -0.07
CA THR A 171 -11.81 20.19 -1.40
C THR A 171 -11.75 18.73 -1.84
N PHE A 172 -10.64 18.03 -1.57
CA PHE A 172 -10.50 16.60 -1.88
C PHE A 172 -11.50 15.74 -1.11
N LEU A 173 -11.68 15.99 0.18
CA LEU A 173 -12.61 15.23 1.04
C LEU A 173 -14.08 15.45 0.67
N PHE A 174 -14.44 16.66 0.23
CA PHE A 174 -15.82 17.01 -0.15
C PHE A 174 -16.33 16.17 -1.32
N PHE A 175 -15.47 15.62 -2.16
CA PHE A 175 -15.84 14.87 -3.36
C PHE A 175 -15.93 13.35 -3.19
N PHE A 176 -15.80 12.80 -1.98
CA PHE A 176 -16.09 11.39 -1.71
C PHE A 176 -17.60 11.08 -1.71
N ASN A 177 -18.29 11.55 -2.77
CA ASN A 177 -19.68 11.22 -3.04
C ASN A 177 -19.83 10.78 -4.52
N TRP A 178 -20.98 10.21 -4.88
CA TRP A 178 -21.21 9.69 -6.23
C TRP A 178 -21.05 10.75 -7.33
N ASN A 179 -21.48 11.99 -7.08
CA ASN A 179 -21.33 13.09 -8.05
C ASN A 179 -19.85 13.46 -8.23
N GLY A 180 -19.10 13.56 -7.16
CA GLY A 180 -17.66 13.80 -7.19
C GLY A 180 -16.90 12.72 -7.97
N LEU A 181 -17.25 11.45 -7.77
CA LEU A 181 -16.66 10.32 -8.50
C LEU A 181 -16.93 10.43 -10.01
N LEU A 182 -18.15 10.80 -10.42
CA LEU A 182 -18.48 11.02 -11.83
C LEU A 182 -17.68 12.18 -12.43
N PHE A 183 -17.61 13.33 -11.76
CA PHE A 183 -16.80 14.46 -12.20
C PHE A 183 -15.32 14.10 -12.33
N TYR A 184 -14.79 13.33 -11.36
CA TYR A 184 -13.41 12.85 -11.41
C TYR A 184 -13.18 11.93 -12.62
N ALA A 185 -14.12 11.02 -12.91
CA ALA A 185 -14.04 10.14 -14.08
C ALA A 185 -14.04 10.94 -15.40
N PHE A 186 -14.90 11.96 -15.54
CA PHE A 186 -14.91 12.85 -16.70
C PHE A 186 -13.61 13.66 -16.82
N ALA A 187 -13.11 14.22 -15.73
CA ALA A 187 -11.83 14.93 -15.71
C ALA A 187 -10.68 14.00 -16.13
N LEU A 188 -10.65 12.77 -15.60
CA LEU A 188 -9.65 11.77 -15.95
C LEU A 188 -9.66 11.45 -17.44
N VAL A 189 -10.84 11.20 -18.02
CA VAL A 189 -10.99 10.93 -19.46
C VAL A 189 -10.55 12.13 -20.28
N GLY A 190 -10.96 13.35 -19.91
CA GLY A 190 -10.59 14.59 -20.58
C GLY A 190 -9.08 14.84 -20.54
N VAL A 191 -8.45 14.73 -19.39
CA VAL A 191 -7.00 14.88 -19.21
C VAL A 191 -6.26 13.84 -20.06
N LYS A 192 -6.71 12.57 -20.03
CA LYS A 192 -6.10 11.50 -20.83
C LYS A 192 -6.31 11.68 -22.34
N ALA A 193 -7.45 12.20 -22.78
CA ALA A 193 -7.65 12.52 -24.19
C ALA A 193 -6.68 13.62 -24.68
N ILE A 194 -6.47 14.66 -23.88
CA ILE A 194 -5.51 15.74 -24.18
C ILE A 194 -4.07 15.20 -24.14
N HIS A 195 -3.74 14.30 -23.22
CA HIS A 195 -2.46 13.61 -23.16
C HIS A 195 -2.17 12.85 -24.46
N GLU A 196 -3.12 12.03 -24.94
CA GLU A 196 -3.00 11.28 -26.20
C GLU A 196 -2.87 12.20 -27.42
N LEU A 197 -3.60 13.33 -27.43
CA LEU A 197 -3.44 14.36 -28.44
C LEU A 197 -2.05 14.99 -28.42
N GLY A 198 -1.43 15.14 -27.25
CA GLY A 198 -0.04 15.60 -27.11
C GLY A 198 0.94 14.73 -27.90
N HIS A 199 0.84 13.41 -27.74
CA HIS A 199 1.60 12.44 -28.52
C HIS A 199 1.32 12.57 -30.02
N ALA A 200 0.04 12.58 -30.39
CA ALA A 200 -0.40 12.63 -31.79
C ALA A 200 0.10 13.87 -32.54
N TYR A 201 -0.08 15.05 -31.94
CA TYR A 201 0.40 16.30 -32.55
C TYR A 201 1.92 16.38 -32.62
N THR A 202 2.63 15.88 -31.63
CA THR A 202 4.08 15.87 -31.68
C THR A 202 4.61 14.90 -32.74
N ALA A 203 4.01 13.71 -32.86
CA ALA A 203 4.33 12.77 -33.94
C ALA A 203 4.05 13.38 -35.32
N LYS A 204 2.90 14.01 -35.47
CA LYS A 204 2.51 14.69 -36.72
C LYS A 204 3.45 15.85 -37.08
N ASN A 205 3.89 16.62 -36.09
CA ASN A 205 4.87 17.71 -36.29
C ASN A 205 6.22 17.21 -36.83
N PHE A 206 6.59 15.96 -36.52
CA PHE A 206 7.79 15.33 -37.09
C PHE A 206 7.52 14.52 -38.38
N GLY A 207 6.34 14.65 -38.97
CA GLY A 207 5.98 14.00 -40.22
C GLY A 207 5.59 12.53 -40.11
N CYS A 208 5.23 12.08 -38.91
CA CYS A 208 4.72 10.74 -38.68
C CYS A 208 3.19 10.70 -38.82
N ASN A 209 2.66 9.66 -39.47
CA ASN A 209 1.23 9.43 -39.53
C ASN A 209 0.74 8.75 -38.25
N VAL A 210 -0.44 9.14 -37.76
CA VAL A 210 -1.12 8.54 -36.62
C VAL A 210 -2.27 7.68 -37.16
N ASN A 211 -2.07 6.36 -37.13
CA ASN A 211 -3.00 5.44 -37.82
C ASN A 211 -4.33 5.28 -37.08
N SER A 212 -4.32 5.25 -35.76
CA SER A 212 -5.52 5.09 -34.95
C SER A 212 -5.36 5.68 -33.57
N MET A 213 -6.47 6.14 -33.01
CA MET A 213 -6.66 6.43 -31.60
C MET A 213 -7.90 5.69 -31.11
N GLY A 214 -7.91 5.29 -29.83
CA GLY A 214 -9.03 4.53 -29.28
C GLY A 214 -8.86 4.17 -27.81
N ILE A 215 -9.53 3.09 -27.41
CA ILE A 215 -9.50 2.58 -26.05
C ILE A 215 -8.77 1.24 -26.04
N ALA A 216 -7.80 1.10 -25.18
CA ALA A 216 -7.16 -0.15 -24.82
C ALA A 216 -7.68 -0.60 -23.47
N PHE A 217 -7.94 -1.90 -23.31
CA PHE A 217 -8.34 -2.48 -22.03
C PHE A 217 -7.19 -3.32 -21.46
N LEU A 218 -6.86 -3.04 -20.21
CA LEU A 218 -5.93 -3.84 -19.45
C LEU A 218 -6.66 -4.35 -18.19
N VAL A 219 -6.89 -5.65 -18.13
CA VAL A 219 -7.69 -6.26 -17.04
C VAL A 219 -9.05 -5.56 -16.89
N PHE A 220 -9.74 -5.33 -18.02
CA PHE A 220 -10.98 -4.55 -18.15
C PHE A 220 -10.89 -3.07 -17.77
N PHE A 221 -9.76 -2.57 -17.31
CA PHE A 221 -9.60 -1.15 -17.06
C PHE A 221 -9.35 -0.41 -18.37
N PRO A 222 -10.19 0.59 -18.75
CA PRO A 222 -10.07 1.30 -20.01
C PRO A 222 -8.97 2.35 -19.95
N PHE A 223 -8.08 2.36 -20.96
CA PHE A 223 -7.08 3.40 -21.19
C PHE A 223 -7.25 3.95 -22.61
N LEU A 224 -7.10 5.25 -22.75
CA LEU A 224 -6.95 5.83 -24.08
C LEU A 224 -5.58 5.49 -24.65
N TYR A 225 -5.47 5.34 -25.96
CA TYR A 225 -4.20 5.12 -26.62
C TYR A 225 -4.11 5.82 -27.97
N THR A 226 -2.88 6.17 -28.35
CA THR A 226 -2.50 6.68 -29.67
C THR A 226 -1.51 5.73 -30.32
N ASP A 227 -1.72 5.33 -31.55
CA ASP A 227 -0.80 4.50 -32.33
C ASP A 227 0.36 5.33 -32.87
N ASN A 228 1.43 5.43 -32.11
CA ASN A 228 2.68 6.13 -32.48
C ASN A 228 3.71 5.19 -33.13
N THR A 229 3.31 4.03 -33.64
CA THR A 229 4.24 3.04 -34.23
C THR A 229 5.08 3.65 -35.36
N ASN A 230 4.55 4.60 -36.10
CA ASN A 230 5.30 5.30 -37.16
C ASN A 230 6.47 6.16 -36.67
N ALA A 231 6.56 6.45 -35.36
CA ALA A 231 7.72 7.14 -34.78
C ALA A 231 9.03 6.32 -34.92
N TRP A 232 8.95 5.00 -35.11
CA TRP A 232 10.10 4.15 -35.36
C TRP A 232 10.82 4.46 -36.70
N ARG A 233 10.15 5.13 -37.63
CA ARG A 233 10.79 5.63 -38.86
C ARG A 233 11.79 6.75 -38.62
N LEU A 234 11.70 7.45 -37.49
CA LEU A 234 12.56 8.58 -37.21
C LEU A 234 13.97 8.09 -36.81
N ARG A 235 14.96 8.51 -37.61
CA ARG A 235 16.39 8.22 -37.31
C ARG A 235 16.89 8.89 -36.04
N ASP A 236 16.32 10.06 -35.70
CA ASP A 236 16.71 10.86 -34.58
C ASP A 236 15.95 10.40 -33.32
N HIS A 237 16.65 9.73 -32.43
CA HIS A 237 16.09 9.27 -31.17
C HIS A 237 15.60 10.42 -30.27
N LYS A 238 16.15 11.66 -30.43
CA LYS A 238 15.66 12.83 -29.70
C LYS A 238 14.23 13.20 -30.11
N LYS A 239 13.89 13.02 -31.39
CA LYS A 239 12.52 13.23 -31.87
C LYS A 239 11.57 12.17 -31.32
N ARG A 240 11.98 10.89 -31.26
CA ARG A 240 11.20 9.82 -30.63
C ARG A 240 10.99 10.09 -29.14
N LEU A 241 12.06 10.47 -28.43
CA LEU A 241 12.00 10.86 -27.02
C LEU A 241 11.01 12.01 -26.81
N SER A 242 11.03 13.02 -27.70
CA SER A 242 10.07 14.14 -27.64
C SER A 242 8.63 13.68 -27.84
N ILE A 243 8.37 12.72 -28.75
CA ILE A 243 7.03 12.15 -28.93
C ILE A 243 6.59 11.41 -27.68
N ASN A 244 7.45 10.56 -27.11
CA ASN A 244 7.13 9.79 -25.92
C ASN A 244 6.93 10.67 -24.67
N PHE A 245 7.64 11.80 -24.57
CA PHE A 245 7.49 12.76 -23.47
C PHE A 245 6.32 13.73 -23.65
N ALA A 246 5.77 13.81 -24.87
CA ALA A 246 4.76 14.83 -25.23
C ALA A 246 3.47 14.69 -24.40
N GLY A 247 3.00 13.48 -24.15
CA GLY A 247 1.82 13.24 -23.33
C GLY A 247 2.02 13.76 -21.91
N ILE A 248 3.11 13.36 -21.25
CA ILE A 248 3.46 13.82 -19.90
C ILE A 248 3.57 15.35 -19.87
N SER A 249 4.27 15.95 -20.85
CA SER A 249 4.44 17.39 -20.95
C SER A 249 3.11 18.12 -21.08
N THR A 250 2.22 17.63 -21.94
CA THR A 250 0.89 18.22 -22.18
C THR A 250 0.01 18.15 -20.93
N GLU A 251 0.02 17.00 -20.26
CA GLU A 251 -0.72 16.77 -19.01
C GLU A 251 -0.22 17.67 -17.89
N LEU A 252 1.10 17.85 -17.76
CA LEU A 252 1.69 18.79 -16.77
C LEU A 252 1.34 20.25 -17.08
N HIS A 253 1.36 20.68 -18.34
CA HIS A 253 0.92 22.03 -18.70
C HIS A 253 -0.55 22.27 -18.34
N LEU A 254 -1.40 21.28 -18.59
CA LEU A 254 -2.81 21.34 -18.23
C LEU A 254 -2.99 21.39 -16.69
N ALA A 255 -2.24 20.57 -15.95
CA ALA A 255 -2.26 20.58 -14.50
C ALA A 255 -1.82 21.92 -13.91
N LEU A 256 -0.74 22.54 -14.44
CA LEU A 256 -0.27 23.85 -14.02
C LEU A 256 -1.34 24.95 -14.23
N LEU A 257 -1.99 24.96 -15.41
CA LEU A 257 -3.06 25.92 -15.70
C LEU A 257 -4.27 25.70 -14.79
N ALA A 258 -4.66 24.44 -14.58
CA ALA A 258 -5.78 24.11 -13.71
C ALA A 258 -5.48 24.44 -12.23
N THR A 259 -4.25 24.26 -11.77
CA THR A 259 -3.82 24.65 -10.42
C THR A 259 -3.94 26.17 -10.22
N PHE A 260 -3.57 26.96 -11.24
CA PHE A 260 -3.71 28.41 -11.18
C PHE A 260 -5.20 28.82 -11.18
N ILE A 261 -6.02 28.26 -12.07
CA ILE A 261 -7.46 28.53 -12.12
C ILE A 261 -8.11 28.21 -10.77
N TRP A 262 -7.75 27.08 -10.15
CA TRP A 262 -8.23 26.71 -8.81
C TRP A 262 -7.88 27.79 -7.78
N GLY A 263 -6.67 28.32 -7.80
CA GLY A 263 -6.18 29.30 -6.83
C GLY A 263 -6.84 30.67 -6.92
N ILE A 264 -7.31 31.08 -8.11
CA ILE A 264 -7.91 32.40 -8.34
C ILE A 264 -9.43 32.40 -8.38
N THR A 265 -10.06 31.21 -8.40
CA THR A 265 -11.52 31.07 -8.56
C THR A 265 -12.18 30.90 -7.20
N ASP A 266 -13.31 31.61 -7.00
CA ASP A 266 -14.15 31.45 -5.83
C ASP A 266 -14.84 30.07 -5.82
N GLN A 267 -15.39 29.69 -4.67
CA GLN A 267 -16.09 28.42 -4.50
C GLN A 267 -17.20 28.25 -5.55
N GLY A 268 -17.16 27.14 -6.28
CA GLY A 268 -18.13 26.85 -7.33
C GLY A 268 -17.70 25.71 -8.25
N MET A 269 -18.50 25.49 -9.30
CA MET A 269 -18.27 24.40 -10.25
C MET A 269 -16.92 24.51 -10.97
N LEU A 270 -16.49 25.74 -11.33
CA LEU A 270 -15.22 25.96 -12.02
C LEU A 270 -14.02 25.59 -11.13
N LYS A 271 -14.03 25.99 -9.85
CA LYS A 271 -12.99 25.62 -8.89
C LYS A 271 -12.92 24.11 -8.73
N SER A 272 -14.06 23.43 -8.68
CA SER A 272 -14.15 21.97 -8.59
C SER A 272 -13.57 21.27 -9.83
N ILE A 273 -13.94 21.71 -11.04
CA ILE A 273 -13.37 21.18 -12.29
C ILE A 273 -11.87 21.39 -12.34
N ALA A 274 -11.41 22.60 -12.01
CA ALA A 274 -9.99 22.93 -11.97
C ALA A 274 -9.23 22.04 -10.98
N PHE A 275 -9.81 21.80 -9.79
CA PHE A 275 -9.26 20.86 -8.80
C PHE A 275 -9.09 19.45 -9.37
N PHE A 276 -10.13 18.90 -10.01
CA PHE A 276 -10.06 17.56 -10.59
C PHE A 276 -9.03 17.45 -11.70
N VAL A 277 -8.99 18.43 -12.59
CA VAL A 277 -8.01 18.45 -13.68
C VAL A 277 -6.59 18.58 -13.14
N ALA A 278 -6.36 19.47 -12.15
CA ALA A 278 -5.07 19.66 -11.52
C ALA A 278 -4.60 18.38 -10.82
N THR A 279 -5.41 17.84 -9.91
CA THR A 279 -5.04 16.65 -9.12
C THR A 279 -4.87 15.41 -9.99
N THR A 280 -5.77 15.19 -10.97
CA THR A 280 -5.63 14.09 -11.95
C THR A 280 -4.34 14.24 -12.75
N GLY A 281 -4.04 15.44 -13.27
CA GLY A 281 -2.84 15.69 -14.05
C GLY A 281 -1.56 15.49 -13.21
N TRP A 282 -1.49 16.05 -12.01
CA TRP A 282 -0.33 15.87 -11.13
C TRP A 282 -0.12 14.40 -10.74
N ILE A 283 -1.15 13.72 -10.24
CA ILE A 283 -1.06 12.32 -9.79
C ILE A 283 -0.74 11.41 -10.97
N SER A 284 -1.50 11.53 -12.07
CA SER A 284 -1.33 10.66 -13.23
C SER A 284 0.03 10.84 -13.89
N SER A 285 0.49 12.08 -14.09
CA SER A 285 1.78 12.36 -14.73
C SER A 285 2.95 11.94 -13.86
N LEU A 286 2.98 12.34 -12.58
CA LEU A 286 4.15 12.14 -11.73
C LEU A 286 4.23 10.72 -11.17
N LEU A 287 3.11 10.11 -10.76
CA LEU A 287 3.13 8.79 -10.12
C LEU A 287 3.06 7.65 -11.14
N ILE A 288 2.27 7.81 -12.21
CA ILE A 288 2.01 6.72 -13.14
C ILE A 288 2.86 6.87 -14.40
N ASN A 289 2.70 7.97 -15.13
CA ASN A 289 3.27 8.09 -16.47
C ASN A 289 4.79 8.29 -16.49
N ILE A 290 5.38 8.99 -15.51
CA ILE A 290 6.84 9.21 -15.46
C ILE A 290 7.60 7.97 -14.97
N SER A 291 6.91 7.00 -14.36
CA SER A 291 7.53 5.79 -13.84
C SER A 291 8.13 4.93 -14.96
N PRO A 292 9.45 4.62 -14.94
CA PRO A 292 10.07 3.77 -15.96
C PRO A 292 9.82 2.28 -15.75
N PHE A 293 9.22 1.88 -14.62
CA PHE A 293 9.13 0.47 -14.21
C PHE A 293 7.93 -0.28 -14.83
N MET A 294 6.92 0.47 -15.28
CA MET A 294 5.79 -0.05 -16.05
C MET A 294 5.87 0.46 -17.48
N ARG A 295 5.25 -0.24 -18.44
CA ARG A 295 5.27 0.14 -19.85
C ARG A 295 4.29 1.30 -20.15
N PHE A 296 4.45 2.39 -19.40
CA PHE A 296 3.85 3.69 -19.67
C PHE A 296 4.88 4.60 -20.36
N ASP A 297 4.55 5.86 -20.58
CA ASP A 297 5.41 6.78 -21.31
C ASP A 297 6.82 6.91 -20.71
N GLY A 298 6.94 6.97 -19.39
CA GLY A 298 8.23 7.02 -18.71
C GLY A 298 9.15 5.86 -19.05
N TYR A 299 8.61 4.68 -19.29
CA TYR A 299 9.39 3.54 -19.77
C TYR A 299 9.97 3.79 -21.17
N TYR A 300 9.15 4.30 -22.10
CA TYR A 300 9.60 4.58 -23.47
C TYR A 300 10.58 5.74 -23.51
N VAL A 301 10.34 6.79 -22.70
CA VAL A 301 11.27 7.91 -22.51
C VAL A 301 12.61 7.39 -21.99
N PHE A 302 12.61 6.53 -20.97
CA PHE A 302 13.81 5.96 -20.38
C PHE A 302 14.53 5.00 -21.35
N ALA A 303 13.80 4.17 -22.08
CA ALA A 303 14.37 3.27 -23.10
C ALA A 303 15.05 4.05 -24.23
N ASP A 304 14.41 5.11 -24.74
CA ASP A 304 14.99 6.00 -25.75
C ASP A 304 16.18 6.83 -25.23
N TYR A 305 16.12 7.28 -23.97
CA TYR A 305 17.26 7.95 -23.30
C TYR A 305 18.47 7.05 -23.24
N LEU A 306 18.28 5.79 -22.82
CA LEU A 306 19.35 4.76 -22.78
C LEU A 306 19.73 4.25 -24.19
N LYS A 307 18.97 4.56 -25.22
CA LYS A 307 19.12 4.01 -26.57
C LYS A 307 19.07 2.47 -26.59
N VAL A 308 18.15 1.89 -25.81
CA VAL A 308 17.96 0.44 -25.69
C VAL A 308 16.53 0.09 -26.12
N GLU A 309 16.42 -0.48 -27.30
CA GLU A 309 15.14 -0.99 -27.79
C GLU A 309 14.72 -2.22 -26.97
N ASN A 310 13.41 -2.36 -26.72
CA ASN A 310 12.88 -3.45 -25.91
C ASN A 310 13.60 -3.61 -24.55
N LEU A 311 13.83 -2.49 -23.85
CA LEU A 311 14.62 -2.42 -22.63
C LEU A 311 14.22 -3.49 -21.58
N GLN A 312 12.94 -3.69 -21.32
CA GLN A 312 12.47 -4.56 -20.23
C GLN A 312 12.79 -6.05 -20.44
N PRO A 313 12.47 -6.70 -21.59
CA PRO A 313 12.86 -8.09 -21.85
C PRO A 313 14.36 -8.31 -21.77
N ARG A 314 15.15 -7.40 -22.35
CA ARG A 314 16.62 -7.46 -22.37
C ARG A 314 17.19 -7.28 -20.95
N ALA A 315 16.68 -6.32 -20.21
CA ALA A 315 17.05 -6.07 -18.82
C ALA A 315 16.76 -7.29 -17.93
N PHE A 316 15.60 -7.91 -18.10
CA PHE A 316 15.24 -9.10 -17.33
C PHE A 316 16.11 -10.31 -17.70
N ALA A 317 16.47 -10.50 -18.96
CA ALA A 317 17.38 -11.56 -19.38
C ALA A 317 18.77 -11.37 -18.74
N LEU A 318 19.33 -10.16 -18.79
CA LEU A 318 20.59 -9.80 -18.16
C LEU A 318 20.56 -9.95 -16.64
N ALA A 319 19.48 -9.49 -15.99
CA ALA A 319 19.32 -9.58 -14.54
C ALA A 319 19.23 -11.04 -14.06
N LYS A 320 18.49 -11.90 -14.76
CA LYS A 320 18.40 -13.33 -14.49
C LYS A 320 19.74 -14.03 -14.68
N TRP A 321 20.46 -13.71 -15.77
CA TRP A 321 21.80 -14.22 -15.99
C TRP A 321 22.73 -13.82 -14.83
N LYS A 322 22.72 -12.56 -14.41
CA LYS A 322 23.55 -12.07 -13.30
C LYS A 322 23.17 -12.69 -11.97
N LEU A 323 21.86 -12.87 -11.71
CA LEU A 323 21.35 -13.53 -10.51
C LEU A 323 21.82 -14.99 -10.44
N ARG A 324 21.74 -15.72 -11.55
CA ARG A 324 22.24 -17.11 -11.64
C ARG A 324 23.75 -17.19 -11.45
N GLN A 325 24.50 -16.22 -12.01
CA GLN A 325 25.96 -16.11 -11.79
C GLN A 325 26.26 -15.86 -10.31
N TRP A 326 25.47 -15.00 -9.65
CA TRP A 326 25.70 -14.61 -8.25
C TRP A 326 25.33 -15.71 -7.26
N ILE A 327 24.25 -16.46 -7.54
CA ILE A 327 23.76 -17.54 -6.67
C ILE A 327 24.57 -18.82 -6.88
N PHE A 328 24.77 -19.26 -8.14
CA PHE A 328 25.31 -20.56 -8.47
C PHE A 328 26.77 -20.52 -8.97
N GLY A 329 27.28 -19.34 -9.31
CA GLY A 329 28.62 -19.18 -9.85
C GLY A 329 28.76 -19.60 -11.31
N PHE A 330 27.68 -19.64 -12.09
CA PHE A 330 27.75 -20.01 -13.50
C PHE A 330 28.65 -19.07 -14.30
N LYS A 331 29.57 -19.66 -15.11
CA LYS A 331 30.51 -18.93 -15.97
C LYS A 331 29.99 -18.72 -17.40
N HIS A 332 28.67 -18.69 -17.60
CA HIS A 332 28.10 -18.45 -18.92
C HIS A 332 28.32 -17.00 -19.35
N LYS A 333 28.58 -16.81 -20.67
CA LYS A 333 28.67 -15.48 -21.27
C LYS A 333 27.34 -14.75 -21.10
N PRO A 334 27.33 -13.41 -20.97
CA PRO A 334 26.12 -12.64 -20.94
C PRO A 334 25.28 -12.87 -22.21
N PRO A 335 23.92 -12.82 -22.11
CA PRO A 335 23.06 -13.01 -23.28
C PRO A 335 23.27 -11.96 -24.37
N GLU A 336 23.83 -10.81 -24.01
CA GLU A 336 24.16 -9.72 -24.92
C GLU A 336 25.51 -9.09 -24.51
N GLN A 337 26.34 -8.77 -25.50
CA GLN A 337 27.58 -8.04 -25.30
C GLN A 337 27.33 -6.55 -25.36
N ILE A 338 27.19 -5.92 -24.20
CA ILE A 338 26.98 -4.48 -24.02
C ILE A 338 28.11 -3.93 -23.16
N ASN A 339 28.43 -2.64 -23.29
CA ASN A 339 29.37 -1.96 -22.41
C ASN A 339 29.04 -2.23 -20.93
N ILE A 340 30.06 -2.57 -20.12
CA ILE A 340 29.92 -2.99 -18.72
C ILE A 340 29.12 -1.95 -17.88
N GLN A 341 29.36 -0.66 -18.08
CA GLN A 341 28.65 0.39 -17.34
C GLN A 341 27.14 0.37 -17.65
N LYS A 342 26.81 0.24 -18.93
CA LYS A 342 25.42 0.18 -19.40
C LYS A 342 24.76 -1.13 -18.99
N GLN A 343 25.49 -2.25 -19.06
CA GLN A 343 25.01 -3.55 -18.58
C GLN A 343 24.62 -3.50 -17.10
N ASN A 344 25.47 -2.92 -16.24
CA ASN A 344 25.18 -2.78 -14.82
C ASN A 344 23.95 -1.88 -14.56
N LEU A 345 23.83 -0.76 -15.28
CA LEU A 345 22.66 0.12 -15.19
C LEU A 345 21.35 -0.62 -15.54
N ILE A 346 21.38 -1.41 -16.63
CA ILE A 346 20.22 -2.18 -17.09
C ILE A 346 19.85 -3.28 -16.07
N ILE A 347 20.85 -3.92 -15.45
CA ILE A 347 20.62 -4.92 -14.39
C ILE A 347 19.98 -4.27 -13.15
N VAL A 348 20.52 -3.13 -12.70
CA VAL A 348 19.95 -2.38 -11.55
C VAL A 348 18.52 -1.94 -11.85
N TYR A 349 18.27 -1.43 -13.06
CA TYR A 349 16.92 -1.11 -13.51
C TYR A 349 15.98 -2.32 -13.45
N ALA A 350 16.42 -3.50 -13.86
CA ALA A 350 15.59 -4.71 -13.81
C ALA A 350 15.26 -5.12 -12.37
N TRP A 351 16.22 -5.06 -11.45
CA TRP A 351 15.99 -5.38 -10.04
C TRP A 351 15.06 -4.36 -9.38
N ALA A 352 15.29 -3.08 -9.63
CA ALA A 352 14.38 -2.02 -9.17
C ALA A 352 12.95 -2.22 -9.72
N THR A 353 12.83 -2.64 -10.99
CA THR A 353 11.54 -2.97 -11.61
C THR A 353 10.85 -4.16 -10.93
N TRP A 354 11.58 -5.20 -10.55
CA TRP A 354 11.01 -6.35 -9.85
C TRP A 354 10.52 -5.97 -8.45
N ILE A 355 11.30 -5.18 -7.71
CA ILE A 355 10.92 -4.68 -6.38
C ILE A 355 9.68 -3.79 -6.50
N TYR A 356 9.70 -2.81 -7.41
CA TYR A 356 8.56 -1.91 -7.65
C TYR A 356 7.28 -2.69 -7.99
N ARG A 357 7.37 -3.65 -8.92
CA ARG A 357 6.23 -4.47 -9.33
C ARG A 357 5.71 -5.36 -8.21
N PHE A 358 6.58 -5.91 -7.39
CA PHE A 358 6.17 -6.70 -6.24
C PHE A 358 5.27 -5.89 -5.31
N PHE A 359 5.70 -4.69 -4.90
CA PHE A 359 4.91 -3.83 -4.03
C PHE A 359 3.66 -3.28 -4.73
N LEU A 360 3.75 -2.94 -6.02
CA LEU A 360 2.62 -2.47 -6.80
C LEU A 360 1.51 -3.53 -6.89
N PHE A 361 1.84 -4.74 -7.30
CA PHE A 361 0.86 -5.83 -7.45
C PHE A 361 0.32 -6.29 -6.10
N LEU A 362 1.16 -6.33 -5.06
CA LEU A 362 0.69 -6.60 -3.70
C LEU A 362 -0.29 -5.51 -3.22
N GLY A 363 0.03 -4.25 -3.47
CA GLY A 363 -0.86 -3.12 -3.13
C GLY A 363 -2.19 -3.17 -3.87
N ILE A 364 -2.17 -3.46 -5.19
CA ILE A 364 -3.39 -3.64 -6.00
C ILE A 364 -4.20 -4.83 -5.49
N ALA A 365 -3.56 -5.96 -5.22
CA ALA A 365 -4.24 -7.16 -4.71
C ALA A 365 -4.92 -6.90 -3.36
N LEU A 366 -4.25 -6.18 -2.43
CA LEU A 366 -4.83 -5.76 -1.16
C LEU A 366 -5.99 -4.77 -1.36
N LEU A 367 -5.83 -3.80 -2.26
CA LEU A 367 -6.88 -2.85 -2.58
C LEU A 367 -8.12 -3.55 -3.12
N VAL A 368 -7.96 -4.47 -4.07
CA VAL A 368 -9.06 -5.28 -4.63
C VAL A 368 -9.72 -6.13 -3.55
N TYR A 369 -8.94 -6.72 -2.65
CA TYR A 369 -9.46 -7.50 -1.53
C TYR A 369 -10.38 -6.67 -0.60
N TYR A 370 -10.02 -5.41 -0.32
CA TYR A 370 -10.77 -4.54 0.58
C TYR A 370 -11.98 -3.86 -0.09
N PHE A 371 -11.89 -3.54 -1.39
CA PHE A 371 -12.94 -2.79 -2.10
C PHE A 371 -13.94 -3.66 -2.87
N ALA A 372 -13.58 -4.89 -3.24
CA ALA A 372 -14.49 -5.79 -3.94
C ALA A 372 -15.39 -6.57 -2.97
N PHE A 373 -16.49 -7.13 -3.47
CA PHE A 373 -17.27 -8.10 -2.71
C PHE A 373 -16.36 -9.22 -2.21
N LYS A 374 -16.48 -9.60 -0.94
CA LYS A 374 -15.53 -10.47 -0.23
C LYS A 374 -15.12 -11.72 -1.02
N LEU A 375 -16.08 -12.42 -1.66
CA LEU A 375 -15.78 -13.62 -2.46
C LEU A 375 -15.00 -13.27 -3.73
N LEU A 376 -15.42 -12.24 -4.46
CA LEU A 376 -14.76 -11.75 -5.68
C LEU A 376 -13.37 -11.17 -5.34
N GLY A 377 -13.26 -10.43 -4.23
CA GLY A 377 -12.01 -9.88 -3.74
C GLY A 377 -10.96 -10.95 -3.44
N ILE A 378 -11.35 -12.04 -2.75
CA ILE A 378 -10.47 -13.19 -2.49
C ILE A 378 -10.04 -13.86 -3.81
N PHE A 379 -10.98 -14.09 -4.73
CA PHE A 379 -10.67 -14.72 -6.01
C PHE A 379 -9.67 -13.90 -6.83
N LEU A 380 -9.93 -12.60 -6.99
CA LEU A 380 -9.04 -11.70 -7.73
C LEU A 380 -7.68 -11.55 -7.04
N PHE A 381 -7.66 -11.43 -5.71
CA PHE A 381 -6.42 -11.41 -4.93
C PHE A 381 -5.56 -12.64 -5.22
N VAL A 382 -6.15 -13.84 -5.17
CA VAL A 382 -5.43 -15.10 -5.47
C VAL A 382 -4.94 -15.12 -6.91
N VAL A 383 -5.77 -14.71 -7.88
CA VAL A 383 -5.38 -14.64 -9.29
C VAL A 383 -4.19 -13.69 -9.48
N GLU A 384 -4.22 -12.50 -8.89
CA GLU A 384 -3.13 -11.53 -9.01
C GLU A 384 -1.83 -12.02 -8.36
N ILE A 385 -1.89 -12.57 -7.16
CA ILE A 385 -0.71 -13.13 -6.47
C ILE A 385 -0.11 -14.28 -7.28
N VAL A 386 -0.94 -15.21 -7.75
CA VAL A 386 -0.46 -16.36 -8.55
C VAL A 386 0.13 -15.90 -9.87
N TRP A 387 -0.55 -15.00 -10.59
CA TRP A 387 -0.14 -14.62 -11.96
C TRP A 387 1.04 -13.67 -12.01
N PHE A 388 1.06 -12.67 -11.13
CA PHE A 388 2.07 -11.61 -11.20
C PHE A 388 3.27 -11.83 -10.27
N ILE A 389 3.12 -12.63 -9.19
CA ILE A 389 4.18 -12.89 -8.23
C ILE A 389 4.68 -14.33 -8.32
N LEU A 390 3.80 -15.32 -8.12
CA LEU A 390 4.24 -16.71 -8.00
C LEU A 390 4.68 -17.31 -9.34
N LEU A 391 3.95 -17.07 -10.42
CA LEU A 391 4.24 -17.66 -11.73
C LEU A 391 5.62 -17.24 -12.30
N PRO A 392 6.05 -15.96 -12.24
CA PRO A 392 7.40 -15.57 -12.64
C PRO A 392 8.49 -16.24 -11.81
N ILE A 393 8.29 -16.36 -10.49
CA ILE A 393 9.22 -17.04 -9.58
C ILE A 393 9.29 -18.53 -9.94
N PHE A 394 8.14 -19.18 -10.10
CA PHE A 394 8.07 -20.60 -10.44
C PHE A 394 8.74 -20.92 -11.79
N ARG A 395 8.54 -20.05 -12.79
CA ARG A 395 9.22 -20.20 -14.10
C ARG A 395 10.75 -20.13 -13.96
N GLU A 396 11.24 -19.24 -13.13
CA GLU A 396 12.68 -19.13 -12.88
C GLU A 396 13.23 -20.31 -12.07
N MET A 397 12.49 -20.76 -11.05
CA MET A 397 12.86 -21.98 -10.30
C MET A 397 12.88 -23.22 -11.19
N ARG A 398 11.94 -23.34 -12.13
CA ARG A 398 11.93 -24.43 -13.11
C ARG A 398 13.17 -24.40 -14.00
N GLU A 399 13.64 -23.22 -14.40
CA GLU A 399 14.90 -23.08 -15.15
C GLU A 399 16.12 -23.45 -14.29
N TRP A 400 16.15 -23.06 -13.02
CA TRP A 400 17.21 -23.50 -12.10
C TRP A 400 17.24 -25.03 -11.96
N TRP A 401 16.06 -25.63 -11.89
CA TRP A 401 15.94 -27.10 -11.84
C TRP A 401 16.46 -27.78 -13.13
N ARG A 402 16.22 -27.19 -14.31
CA ARG A 402 16.77 -27.69 -15.59
C ARG A 402 18.29 -27.57 -15.63
N LEU A 403 18.84 -26.53 -15.03
CA LEU A 403 20.27 -26.25 -15.00
C LEU A 403 20.99 -26.95 -13.83
N ARG A 404 20.31 -27.76 -13.04
CA ARG A 404 20.85 -28.40 -11.83
C ARG A 404 22.13 -29.24 -12.09
N SER A 405 22.22 -29.86 -13.26
CA SER A 405 23.41 -30.65 -13.64
C SER A 405 24.68 -29.80 -13.77
N ASN A 406 24.54 -28.49 -13.95
CA ASN A 406 25.64 -27.54 -14.10
C ASN A 406 25.98 -26.82 -12.79
N ILE A 407 25.29 -27.17 -11.68
CA ILE A 407 25.54 -26.56 -10.36
C ILE A 407 26.70 -27.32 -9.71
N TYR A 408 27.83 -26.65 -9.55
CA TYR A 408 28.99 -27.15 -8.80
C TYR A 408 29.03 -26.47 -7.42
N LEU A 409 29.65 -27.13 -6.45
CA LEU A 409 29.95 -26.55 -5.13
C LEU A 409 30.97 -25.40 -5.29
N SER A 410 30.46 -24.26 -5.71
CA SER A 410 31.23 -23.02 -5.83
C SER A 410 31.17 -22.20 -4.55
N LEU A 411 32.17 -21.35 -4.30
CA LEU A 411 32.14 -20.43 -3.15
C LEU A 411 30.91 -19.55 -3.16
N GLN A 412 30.43 -19.15 -4.34
CA GLN A 412 29.19 -18.37 -4.52
C GLN A 412 27.97 -19.14 -4.06
N PHE A 413 27.87 -20.42 -4.39
CA PHE A 413 26.77 -21.28 -3.99
C PHE A 413 26.72 -21.47 -2.46
N VAL A 414 27.88 -21.76 -1.84
CA VAL A 414 27.97 -21.87 -0.37
C VAL A 414 27.58 -20.57 0.31
N ARG A 415 28.06 -19.42 -0.16
CA ARG A 415 27.69 -18.11 0.34
C ARG A 415 26.17 -17.88 0.23
N SER A 416 25.56 -18.26 -0.90
CA SER A 416 24.12 -18.09 -1.12
C SER A 416 23.28 -18.95 -0.15
N ILE A 417 23.71 -20.18 0.14
CA ILE A 417 23.07 -21.03 1.15
C ILE A 417 23.18 -20.40 2.54
N LEU A 418 24.36 -19.86 2.90
CA LEU A 418 24.56 -19.19 4.19
C LEU A 418 23.68 -17.95 4.34
N VAL A 419 23.56 -17.13 3.30
CA VAL A 419 22.69 -15.95 3.29
C VAL A 419 21.21 -16.35 3.42
N LEU A 420 20.77 -17.37 2.66
CA LEU A 420 19.39 -17.88 2.77
C LEU A 420 19.11 -18.49 4.14
N GLY A 421 20.08 -19.24 4.70
CA GLY A 421 19.97 -19.78 6.05
C GLY A 421 19.91 -18.69 7.12
N ALA A 422 20.71 -17.63 7.00
CA ALA A 422 20.67 -16.48 7.90
C ALA A 422 19.33 -15.72 7.78
N LEU A 423 18.82 -15.52 6.58
CA LEU A 423 17.51 -14.91 6.36
C LEU A 423 16.38 -15.75 6.95
N ALA A 424 16.41 -17.07 6.71
CA ALA A 424 15.45 -17.99 7.31
C ALA A 424 15.53 -17.96 8.84
N PHE A 425 16.75 -17.95 9.39
CA PHE A 425 16.96 -17.82 10.83
C PHE A 425 16.35 -16.53 11.38
N ILE A 426 16.58 -15.37 10.71
CA ILE A 426 16.03 -14.08 11.13
C ILE A 426 14.49 -14.09 11.10
N ILE A 427 13.88 -14.72 10.09
CA ILE A 427 12.42 -14.74 9.92
C ILE A 427 11.76 -15.71 10.90
N PHE A 428 12.34 -16.89 11.13
CA PHE A 428 11.73 -17.95 11.94
C PHE A 428 12.20 -17.96 13.40
N TYR A 429 13.25 -17.20 13.73
CA TYR A 429 13.71 -17.10 15.12
C TYR A 429 12.64 -16.36 15.96
N PRO A 430 12.21 -16.94 17.08
CA PRO A 430 11.22 -16.30 17.94
C PRO A 430 11.85 -15.14 18.73
N TRP A 431 11.79 -13.95 18.13
CA TRP A 431 12.28 -12.75 18.79
C TRP A 431 11.41 -12.41 19.99
N LYS A 432 12.02 -12.37 21.20
CA LYS A 432 11.33 -11.88 22.38
C LYS A 432 11.05 -10.38 22.21
N SER A 433 9.80 -10.01 22.12
CA SER A 433 9.40 -8.60 22.12
C SER A 433 8.96 -8.21 23.53
N SER A 434 9.52 -7.13 24.08
CA SER A 434 9.04 -6.53 25.32
C SER A 434 8.06 -5.41 24.98
N GLN A 435 6.89 -5.44 25.61
CA GLN A 435 5.91 -4.37 25.48
C GLN A 435 5.90 -3.51 26.73
N LYS A 436 5.96 -2.20 26.56
CA LYS A 436 5.81 -1.25 27.66
C LYS A 436 4.32 -0.96 27.84
N THR A 437 3.79 -1.28 29.03
CA THR A 437 2.42 -0.96 29.37
C THR A 437 2.40 -0.04 30.60
N PRO A 438 1.45 0.89 30.71
CA PRO A 438 1.26 1.62 31.95
C PRO A 438 0.83 0.66 33.06
N ALA A 439 1.42 0.79 34.22
CA ALA A 439 1.10 -0.03 35.39
C ALA A 439 1.02 0.84 36.63
N ILE A 440 0.12 0.47 37.52
CA ILE A 440 -0.05 1.09 38.83
C ILE A 440 0.52 0.12 39.87
N TYR A 441 1.44 0.63 40.67
CA TYR A 441 1.98 -0.10 41.83
C TYR A 441 1.20 0.34 43.05
N GLN A 442 0.46 -0.59 43.68
CA GLN A 442 -0.34 -0.29 44.85
C GLN A 442 -0.29 -1.45 45.86
N SER A 443 -0.60 -1.16 47.11
CA SER A 443 -0.77 -2.20 48.11
C SER A 443 -1.96 -3.10 47.74
N GLU A 444 -1.84 -4.40 47.99
CA GLU A 444 -2.90 -5.38 47.79
C GLU A 444 -4.10 -5.12 48.71
N LYS A 445 -3.81 -4.71 49.97
CA LYS A 445 -4.83 -4.41 50.96
C LYS A 445 -4.73 -2.97 51.41
N PHE A 446 -5.78 -2.24 51.17
CA PHE A 446 -5.97 -0.91 51.75
C PHE A 446 -7.45 -0.72 52.10
N ILE A 447 -7.73 0.06 53.09
CA ILE A 447 -9.08 0.45 53.51
C ILE A 447 -9.12 1.93 53.86
N GLU A 448 -10.16 2.60 53.44
CA GLU A 448 -10.47 3.94 53.91
C GLU A 448 -11.48 3.82 55.07
N ILE A 449 -11.16 4.44 56.19
CA ILE A 449 -11.96 4.38 57.40
C ILE A 449 -12.81 5.63 57.51
N PHE A 450 -14.11 5.42 57.67
CA PHE A 450 -15.12 6.45 57.77
C PHE A 450 -15.72 6.46 59.19
N PRO A 451 -16.28 7.60 59.68
CA PRO A 451 -17.05 7.60 60.94
C PRO A 451 -18.35 6.80 60.71
N PRO A 452 -18.75 5.95 61.66
CA PRO A 452 -20.01 5.18 61.53
C PRO A 452 -21.27 6.02 61.53
N ILE A 453 -21.21 7.20 62.12
CA ILE A 453 -22.26 8.26 62.15
C ILE A 453 -21.59 9.63 62.24
N ASN A 454 -22.35 10.68 62.00
CA ASN A 454 -21.89 12.04 62.27
C ASN A 454 -21.42 12.20 63.72
N SER A 455 -20.16 12.50 63.90
CA SER A 455 -19.52 12.46 65.22
C SER A 455 -18.43 13.52 65.33
N GLN A 456 -17.99 13.78 66.55
CA GLN A 456 -16.91 14.71 66.89
C GLN A 456 -15.70 13.94 67.31
N VAL A 457 -14.51 14.37 66.88
CA VAL A 457 -13.22 13.77 67.31
C VAL A 457 -13.00 14.08 68.80
N LYS A 458 -12.89 13.03 69.62
CA LYS A 458 -12.65 13.17 71.03
C LYS A 458 -11.16 13.06 71.32
N ASP A 459 -10.52 11.95 70.92
CA ASP A 459 -9.10 11.68 71.12
C ASP A 459 -8.49 11.09 69.86
N ILE A 460 -7.23 11.42 69.55
CA ILE A 460 -6.47 10.89 68.41
C ILE A 460 -5.25 10.17 68.98
N TYR A 461 -5.10 8.86 68.71
CA TYR A 461 -4.01 8.02 69.25
C TYR A 461 -2.91 7.74 68.24
N ILE A 462 -3.01 8.28 67.03
CA ILE A 462 -2.13 8.00 65.91
C ILE A 462 -1.60 9.27 65.26
N ILE A 463 -0.51 9.11 64.54
CA ILE A 463 0.08 10.15 63.71
C ILE A 463 0.20 9.66 62.27
N GLU A 464 0.31 10.56 61.33
CA GLU A 464 0.53 10.26 59.91
C GLU A 464 1.79 9.39 59.73
N LYS A 465 1.70 8.34 58.89
CA LYS A 465 2.76 7.34 58.61
C LYS A 465 3.12 6.43 59.75
N GLN A 466 2.32 6.37 60.83
CA GLN A 466 2.54 5.42 61.92
C GLN A 466 2.12 4.01 61.48
N ILE A 467 2.95 3.03 61.84
CA ILE A 467 2.60 1.60 61.71
C ILE A 467 1.77 1.20 62.91
N VAL A 468 0.60 0.63 62.64
CA VAL A 468 -0.35 0.17 63.64
C VAL A 468 -0.59 -1.32 63.51
N LYS A 469 -0.95 -1.99 64.60
CA LYS A 469 -1.31 -3.42 64.64
C LYS A 469 -2.82 -3.58 64.54
N GLU A 470 -3.28 -4.75 64.11
CA GLU A 470 -4.68 -5.15 64.20
C GLU A 470 -5.25 -4.90 65.58
N ASP A 471 -6.49 -4.43 65.67
CA ASP A 471 -7.23 -4.05 66.89
C ASP A 471 -6.61 -2.88 67.70
N GLN A 472 -5.57 -2.23 67.19
CA GLN A 472 -5.02 -1.04 67.84
C GLN A 472 -5.98 0.13 67.69
N LYS A 473 -6.26 0.82 68.82
CA LYS A 473 -7.10 2.03 68.82
C LYS A 473 -6.45 3.14 68.03
N LEU A 474 -7.21 3.69 67.08
CA LEU A 474 -6.77 4.76 66.19
C LEU A 474 -7.31 6.11 66.62
N ILE A 475 -8.64 6.21 66.70
CA ILE A 475 -9.33 7.44 67.01
C ILE A 475 -10.54 7.11 67.85
N ASN A 476 -10.82 7.94 68.86
CA ASN A 476 -12.04 7.90 69.65
C ASN A 476 -12.96 9.04 69.21
N LEU A 477 -14.17 8.68 68.80
CA LEU A 477 -15.19 9.62 68.35
C LEU A 477 -16.27 9.72 69.44
N ASP A 478 -16.94 10.86 69.51
CA ASP A 478 -18.11 11.07 70.37
C ASP A 478 -19.26 11.65 69.54
N SER A 479 -20.45 11.22 69.87
CA SER A 479 -21.67 11.78 69.26
C SER A 479 -22.63 12.23 70.35
N PRO A 480 -22.69 13.53 70.62
CA PRO A 480 -23.66 14.08 71.60
C PRO A 480 -25.11 13.73 71.29
N ALA A 481 -25.48 13.62 69.99
CA ALA A 481 -26.79 13.21 69.56
C ALA A 481 -27.11 11.77 69.98
N LEU A 482 -26.17 10.81 69.70
CA LEU A 482 -26.30 9.41 70.10
C LEU A 482 -26.36 9.25 71.63
N ASN A 483 -25.51 9.98 72.35
CA ASN A 483 -25.56 9.96 73.81
C ASN A 483 -26.90 10.47 74.37
N SER A 484 -27.53 11.47 73.73
CA SER A 484 -28.84 11.98 74.07
C SER A 484 -29.96 10.96 73.77
N GLU A 485 -29.88 10.28 72.63
CA GLU A 485 -30.81 9.21 72.25
C GLU A 485 -30.76 8.03 73.21
N ILE A 486 -29.57 7.62 73.62
CA ILE A 486 -29.40 6.58 74.63
C ILE A 486 -30.04 6.99 75.97
N LYS A 487 -29.81 8.21 76.44
CA LYS A 487 -30.40 8.72 77.64
C LYS A 487 -31.93 8.74 77.61
N ILE A 488 -32.51 9.17 76.46
CA ILE A 488 -33.96 9.19 76.25
C ILE A 488 -34.50 7.76 76.28
N ALA A 489 -33.87 6.82 75.54
CA ALA A 489 -34.32 5.44 75.48
C ALA A 489 -34.25 4.75 76.85
N VAL A 490 -33.20 5.03 77.67
CA VAL A 490 -33.09 4.55 79.02
C VAL A 490 -34.17 5.11 79.93
N ALA A 491 -34.45 6.43 79.86
CA ALA A 491 -35.52 7.04 80.65
C ALA A 491 -36.91 6.49 80.29
N GLU A 492 -37.15 6.23 78.99
CA GLU A 492 -38.37 5.59 78.51
C GLU A 492 -38.51 4.15 79.03
N LEU A 493 -37.43 3.39 79.06
CA LEU A 493 -37.39 2.05 79.63
C LEU A 493 -37.74 2.07 81.10
N GLU A 494 -37.11 2.96 81.91
CA GLU A 494 -37.41 3.14 83.29
C GLU A 494 -38.89 3.48 83.55
N LEU A 495 -39.44 4.36 82.73
CA LEU A 495 -40.88 4.76 82.81
C LEU A 495 -41.81 3.56 82.55
N ILE A 496 -41.44 2.70 81.55
CA ILE A 496 -42.20 1.49 81.26
C ILE A 496 -42.08 0.47 82.39
N GLU A 497 -40.90 0.32 82.98
CA GLU A 497 -40.73 -0.54 84.15
C GLU A 497 -41.59 -0.11 85.37
N ILE A 498 -41.68 1.19 85.66
CA ILE A 498 -42.58 1.74 86.66
C ILE A 498 -44.03 1.42 86.32
N LYS A 499 -44.44 1.57 85.05
CA LYS A 499 -45.77 1.20 84.60
C LYS A 499 -46.08 -0.28 84.74
N ILE A 500 -45.12 -1.16 84.49
CA ILE A 500 -45.26 -2.60 84.67
C ILE A 500 -45.44 -2.93 86.14
N ASN A 501 -44.62 -2.35 87.02
CA ASN A 501 -44.75 -2.56 88.44
C ASN A 501 -46.12 -2.09 88.99
N ASN A 502 -46.55 -0.94 88.56
CA ASN A 502 -47.91 -0.42 88.98
C ASN A 502 -49.02 -1.29 88.40
N ALA A 503 -48.89 -1.89 87.19
CA ALA A 503 -49.88 -2.77 86.59
C ALA A 503 -49.94 -4.15 87.24
N LEU A 504 -48.88 -4.60 87.96
CA LEU A 504 -48.84 -5.84 88.70
C LEU A 504 -49.61 -5.79 90.00
N ASP A 505 -49.77 -4.56 90.60
CA ASP A 505 -50.48 -4.35 91.87
C ASP A 505 -52.04 -4.22 91.68
N THR A 506 -52.55 -4.22 90.45
CA THR A 506 -53.97 -4.02 90.13
C THR A 506 -54.48 -5.20 89.27
N GLU A 507 -55.45 -5.99 89.82
CA GLU A 507 -55.98 -7.22 89.15
C GLU A 507 -56.72 -7.02 87.82
N SER A 508 -56.97 -5.81 87.38
CA SER A 508 -57.83 -5.54 86.23
C SER A 508 -57.16 -5.41 84.81
N ASN A 509 -55.78 -5.43 84.74
CA ASN A 509 -55.11 -5.01 83.47
C ASN A 509 -54.09 -6.03 82.89
N ARG A 510 -54.45 -7.38 82.89
CA ARG A 510 -53.56 -8.41 82.33
C ARG A 510 -53.28 -8.24 80.80
N SER A 511 -54.14 -7.66 80.02
CA SER A 511 -53.96 -7.35 78.61
C SER A 511 -52.86 -6.27 78.39
N ASP A 512 -52.89 -5.25 79.24
CA ASP A 512 -51.96 -4.13 79.13
C ASP A 512 -50.54 -4.53 79.53
N LEU A 513 -50.40 -5.55 80.39
CA LEU A 513 -49.14 -6.06 80.85
C LEU A 513 -48.35 -6.72 79.70
N LEU A 514 -49.02 -7.41 78.75
CA LEU A 514 -48.34 -7.99 77.58
C LEU A 514 -47.87 -6.90 76.62
N LEU A 515 -48.64 -5.86 76.43
CA LEU A 515 -48.27 -4.71 75.64
C LEU A 515 -47.05 -3.99 76.22
N LEU A 516 -47.08 -3.69 77.52
CA LEU A 516 -45.99 -3.03 78.24
C LEU A 516 -44.69 -3.88 78.26
N LYS A 517 -44.81 -5.20 78.34
CA LYS A 517 -43.64 -6.10 78.16
C LYS A 517 -43.10 -6.07 76.75
N SER A 518 -43.94 -6.00 75.73
CA SER A 518 -43.51 -5.86 74.36
C SER A 518 -42.77 -4.55 74.12
N GLU A 519 -43.32 -3.43 74.66
CA GLU A 519 -42.66 -2.11 74.61
C GLU A 519 -41.32 -2.12 75.34
N ARG A 520 -41.22 -2.73 76.53
CA ARG A 520 -39.94 -2.90 77.23
C ARG A 520 -38.91 -3.56 76.35
N ASN A 521 -39.24 -4.73 75.73
CA ASN A 521 -38.34 -5.45 74.87
C ASN A 521 -37.89 -4.65 73.66
N LYS A 522 -38.79 -3.81 73.13
CA LYS A 522 -38.48 -2.87 72.04
C LYS A 522 -37.41 -1.86 72.46
N PHE A 523 -37.57 -1.22 73.65
CA PHE A 523 -36.61 -0.24 74.13
C PHE A 523 -35.28 -0.90 74.56
N GLU A 524 -35.32 -2.07 75.18
CA GLU A 524 -34.09 -2.86 75.44
C GLU A 524 -33.33 -3.15 74.16
N THR A 525 -34.01 -3.58 73.10
CA THR A 525 -33.39 -3.85 71.81
C THR A 525 -32.84 -2.55 71.19
N GLN A 526 -33.57 -1.44 71.31
CA GLN A 526 -33.13 -0.13 70.82
C GLN A 526 -31.86 0.32 71.58
N ILE A 527 -31.84 0.24 72.91
CA ILE A 527 -30.65 0.58 73.72
C ILE A 527 -29.44 -0.30 73.34
N ASN A 528 -29.68 -1.59 73.13
CA ASN A 528 -28.62 -2.49 72.71
C ASN A 528 -28.05 -2.11 71.33
N ASN A 529 -28.89 -1.73 70.37
CA ASN A 529 -28.48 -1.25 69.04
C ASN A 529 -27.71 0.07 69.12
N LEU A 530 -28.21 1.04 69.88
CA LEU A 530 -27.55 2.33 70.11
C LEU A 530 -26.18 2.13 70.81
N ASN A 531 -26.07 1.20 71.78
CA ASN A 531 -24.82 0.88 72.43
C ASN A 531 -23.82 0.19 71.46
N LYS A 532 -24.27 -0.63 70.50
CA LYS A 532 -23.42 -1.17 69.44
C LYS A 532 -22.87 -0.04 68.55
N ILE A 533 -23.72 0.92 68.18
CA ILE A 533 -23.25 2.09 67.41
C ILE A 533 -22.25 2.90 68.26
N LYS A 534 -22.51 3.06 69.55
CA LYS A 534 -21.60 3.75 70.44
C LYS A 534 -20.22 3.03 70.56
N SER A 535 -20.21 1.72 70.59
CA SER A 535 -18.93 0.98 70.61
C SER A 535 -18.16 1.09 69.27
N SER A 536 -18.86 1.25 68.12
CA SER A 536 -18.21 1.46 66.83
C SER A 536 -17.62 2.87 66.65
N LEU A 537 -17.91 3.81 67.55
CA LEU A 537 -17.23 5.11 67.58
C LEU A 537 -15.76 5.04 68.04
N GLU A 538 -15.38 3.95 68.67
CA GLU A 538 -13.97 3.64 68.92
C GLU A 538 -13.36 2.97 67.67
N ILE A 539 -12.71 3.76 66.85
CA ILE A 539 -12.11 3.29 65.60
C ILE A 539 -10.84 2.50 65.91
N VAL A 540 -10.81 1.25 65.48
CA VAL A 540 -9.65 0.35 65.62
C VAL A 540 -9.11 -0.07 64.26
N ALA A 541 -7.85 -0.47 64.19
CA ALA A 541 -7.24 -0.94 62.96
C ALA A 541 -7.76 -2.33 62.57
N PRO A 542 -8.30 -2.55 61.38
CA PRO A 542 -8.82 -3.84 60.96
C PRO A 542 -7.73 -4.83 60.51
N PHE A 543 -6.49 -4.39 60.36
CA PHE A 543 -5.28 -5.21 60.05
C PHE A 543 -4.01 -4.39 60.31
N ASP A 544 -2.86 -5.08 60.34
CA ASP A 544 -1.54 -4.45 60.47
C ASP A 544 -1.22 -3.60 59.25
N GLY A 545 -1.00 -2.30 59.43
CA GLY A 545 -0.75 -1.41 58.32
C GLY A 545 -0.16 -0.06 58.71
N GLU A 546 0.11 0.77 57.69
CA GLU A 546 0.53 2.17 57.86
C GLU A 546 -0.64 3.10 57.64
N VAL A 547 -0.77 4.03 58.56
CA VAL A 547 -1.76 5.11 58.48
C VAL A 547 -1.32 6.14 57.45
N THR A 548 -2.15 6.38 56.45
CA THR A 548 -1.93 7.38 55.42
C THR A 548 -3.17 8.26 55.27
N ASN A 549 -3.00 9.47 54.76
CA ASN A 549 -4.07 10.41 54.53
C ASN A 549 -4.89 10.75 55.80
N LEU A 550 -4.22 10.85 56.95
CA LEU A 550 -4.85 11.22 58.22
C LEU A 550 -5.37 12.66 58.23
N GLY A 551 -4.84 13.51 57.32
CA GLY A 551 -5.18 14.93 57.28
C GLY A 551 -4.81 15.70 58.54
N ASN A 552 -5.26 16.94 58.65
CA ASN A 552 -5.07 17.76 59.86
C ASN A 552 -6.25 17.62 60.82
N LEU A 553 -6.53 16.40 61.28
CA LEU A 553 -7.58 16.17 62.29
C LEU A 553 -7.25 16.89 63.60
N LYS A 554 -8.26 17.54 64.14
CA LYS A 554 -8.16 18.26 65.43
C LYS A 554 -9.18 17.70 66.42
N GLU A 555 -8.85 17.69 67.68
CA GLU A 555 -9.83 17.43 68.76
C GLU A 555 -11.01 18.43 68.67
N ASN A 556 -12.19 17.91 68.93
CA ASN A 556 -13.45 18.63 68.80
C ASN A 556 -13.89 18.97 67.37
N GLN A 557 -13.21 18.44 66.34
CA GLN A 557 -13.61 18.62 64.94
C GLN A 557 -14.84 17.71 64.65
N TRP A 558 -15.83 18.28 63.95
CA TRP A 558 -16.96 17.50 63.44
C TRP A 558 -16.62 16.76 62.18
N LEU A 559 -16.99 15.49 62.09
CA LEU A 559 -16.84 14.61 60.97
C LEU A 559 -18.18 14.10 60.48
N ASN A 560 -18.36 14.11 59.14
CA ASN A 560 -19.50 13.52 58.50
C ASN A 560 -19.23 12.07 58.13
N GLU A 561 -20.24 11.24 58.11
CA GLU A 561 -20.17 9.81 57.76
C GLU A 561 -19.58 9.54 56.36
N ASP A 562 -19.72 10.46 55.42
CA ASP A 562 -19.24 10.36 54.03
C ASP A 562 -17.76 10.79 53.87
N THR A 563 -17.11 11.27 54.95
CA THR A 563 -15.75 11.80 54.85
C THR A 563 -14.75 10.77 55.43
N ALA A 564 -13.83 10.28 54.57
CA ALA A 564 -12.79 9.40 55.02
C ALA A 564 -11.86 10.09 56.05
N ILE A 565 -11.65 9.48 57.19
CA ILE A 565 -10.81 9.98 58.31
C ILE A 565 -9.35 9.72 58.01
N LEU A 566 -9.06 8.51 57.59
CA LEU A 566 -7.71 8.03 57.27
C LEU A 566 -7.76 6.84 56.33
N LYS A 567 -6.63 6.54 55.72
CA LYS A 567 -6.43 5.35 54.91
C LYS A 567 -5.39 4.45 55.57
N LEU A 568 -5.73 3.19 55.78
CA LEU A 568 -4.81 2.17 56.28
C LEU A 568 -4.33 1.33 55.10
N VAL A 569 -3.01 1.15 54.99
CA VAL A 569 -2.36 0.49 53.83
C VAL A 569 -1.44 -0.62 54.38
N ASP A 570 -1.61 -1.83 53.87
CA ASP A 570 -0.66 -2.92 54.15
C ASP A 570 0.64 -2.71 53.37
N LYS A 571 1.75 -2.64 54.07
CA LYS A 571 3.09 -2.46 53.50
C LYS A 571 3.80 -3.76 53.12
N ASN A 572 3.28 -4.89 53.49
CA ASN A 572 3.96 -6.16 53.26
C ASN A 572 3.61 -6.79 51.91
N ASN A 573 2.42 -6.49 51.40
CA ASN A 573 1.90 -7.07 50.17
C ASN A 573 1.59 -5.97 49.16
N TYR A 574 2.32 -6.02 48.01
CA TYR A 574 2.11 -5.10 46.90
C TYR A 574 1.70 -5.85 45.65
N GLN A 575 0.87 -5.23 44.84
CA GLN A 575 0.49 -5.73 43.53
C GLN A 575 0.77 -4.69 42.44
N VAL A 576 1.07 -5.20 41.26
CA VAL A 576 1.24 -4.38 40.04
C VAL A 576 0.06 -4.65 39.13
N ILE A 577 -0.75 -3.67 38.93
CA ILE A 577 -1.88 -3.72 37.96
C ILE A 577 -1.43 -3.09 36.67
N ALA A 578 -1.22 -3.92 35.64
CA ALA A 578 -0.82 -3.47 34.31
C ALA A 578 -2.03 -3.42 33.37
N PHE A 579 -2.20 -2.31 32.64
CA PHE A 579 -3.29 -2.14 31.68
C PHE A 579 -2.82 -2.52 30.29
N VAL A 580 -3.17 -3.73 29.84
CA VAL A 580 -2.79 -4.26 28.52
C VAL A 580 -3.93 -4.05 27.54
N SER A 581 -3.63 -3.52 26.34
CA SER A 581 -4.64 -3.38 25.30
C SER A 581 -5.09 -4.76 24.80
N GLU A 582 -6.36 -4.90 24.44
CA GLU A 582 -6.97 -6.14 23.95
C GLU A 582 -6.18 -6.78 22.78
N LYS A 583 -5.62 -5.97 21.91
CA LYS A 583 -4.78 -6.42 20.77
C LYS A 583 -3.50 -7.16 21.22
N ASN A 584 -3.03 -6.90 22.41
CA ASN A 584 -1.76 -7.41 22.90
C ASN A 584 -1.92 -8.58 23.90
N ILE A 585 -3.15 -8.89 24.31
CA ILE A 585 -3.44 -9.99 25.27
C ILE A 585 -2.96 -11.33 24.71
N SER A 586 -3.15 -11.59 23.40
CA SER A 586 -2.75 -12.85 22.77
C SER A 586 -1.23 -13.07 22.71
N SER A 587 -0.44 -12.02 22.95
CA SER A 587 1.04 -12.07 22.94
C SER A 587 1.66 -12.18 24.34
N LEU A 588 0.83 -12.17 25.39
CA LEU A 588 1.30 -12.37 26.76
C LEU A 588 1.42 -13.86 27.07
N ASP A 589 2.64 -14.29 27.33
CA ASP A 589 2.89 -15.59 27.95
C ASP A 589 2.52 -15.49 29.43
N THR A 590 1.50 -16.23 29.84
CA THR A 590 0.99 -16.26 31.22
C THR A 590 1.80 -17.21 32.14
N ASN A 591 3.09 -17.41 31.83
CA ASN A 591 3.98 -18.19 32.70
C ASN A 591 4.73 -17.31 33.67
#